data_814f2f7400d438f452b25e9c7080ca16
#
_entry.id   814f2f7400d438f452b25e9c7080ca16
#
_cell.length_a   1.000
_cell.length_b   1.000
_cell.length_c   1.000
_cell.angle_alpha   90.00
_cell.angle_beta   90.00
_cell.angle_gamma   90.00
#
_symmetry.space_group_name_H-M   'P 1'
#
loop_
_entity.id
_entity.type
_entity.pdbx_description
1 polymer ?
#
loop_
_entity_poly.entity_id
_entity_poly.type
_entity_poly.pdbx_seq_one_letter_code
_entity_poly.pdbx_strand_id
1 'polypeptide(L)'
;PPGAGSAAGPGTTRRGRSLWVDFAIRRALGLVGTLVALVVLSFLIVQLIPGDPAVALAGADASVDEIEALRTELGLDQPVLQQFGAYVAQLAQGDLGTSFQYRQPVATIIENRLPFTATIALVGIAVVLVVAVPLGMLIGVQTRGGRRRWLDTLFGTVTGFLDSVPGYVMATILVVLFALGVGLLPILPPAYNARAGAVAYVLPIAALAIGPICTISRVVRRETQVVLEEDYVRTARGWRLGALPLHLRYVLPNLLTTTLTLSGLILSGMLGGALIIESVFALPGLGTGIIKAILDRDFPVIQGMVLVLGMIAALVNLLVDVALGLIDARTLGGRHD
;
A
#
# COMPACT_ATOMS: atom_id res chain seq x y z
N PRO A 1 -31.91 45.67 -40.67
CA PRO A 1 -31.03 44.76 -41.33
C PRO A 1 -30.46 43.78 -40.31
N PRO A 2 -30.34 42.53 -40.74
CA PRO A 2 -30.42 41.38 -39.86
C PRO A 2 -29.05 40.89 -39.36
N GLY A 3 -29.14 40.30 -38.20
CA GLY A 3 -28.04 39.73 -37.44
C GLY A 3 -27.44 38.46 -38.01
N ALA A 4 -26.16 38.27 -37.76
CA ALA A 4 -25.42 37.08 -38.07
C ALA A 4 -25.55 36.05 -36.92
N GLY A 5 -26.13 34.89 -37.24
CA GLY A 5 -26.12 33.74 -36.37
C GLY A 5 -24.72 33.15 -36.28
N SER A 6 -24.18 33.08 -35.08
CA SER A 6 -22.95 32.33 -34.78
C SER A 6 -23.30 30.87 -34.61
N ALA A 7 -22.91 30.06 -35.59
CA ALA A 7 -23.00 28.60 -35.52
C ALA A 7 -22.04 28.07 -34.44
N ALA A 8 -22.59 27.44 -33.42
CA ALA A 8 -21.84 26.66 -32.44
C ALA A 8 -21.24 25.43 -33.14
N GLY A 9 -19.93 25.41 -33.31
CA GLY A 9 -19.20 24.31 -33.90
C GLY A 9 -19.11 23.12 -32.93
N PRO A 10 -19.06 21.85 -33.44
CA PRO A 10 -18.93 20.64 -32.62
C PRO A 10 -17.47 20.48 -32.18
N GLY A 11 -17.08 21.14 -31.07
CA GLY A 11 -15.72 21.16 -30.56
C GLY A 11 -15.43 20.35 -29.29
N THR A 12 -16.44 19.73 -28.68
CA THR A 12 -16.31 19.20 -27.33
C THR A 12 -15.77 17.76 -27.22
N THR A 13 -15.83 16.96 -28.27
CA THR A 13 -15.40 15.54 -28.22
C THR A 13 -13.90 15.33 -28.43
N ARG A 14 -13.20 16.21 -29.12
CA ARG A 14 -11.74 16.09 -29.34
C ARG A 14 -10.92 16.45 -28.08
N ARG A 15 -11.37 17.33 -27.22
CA ARG A 15 -10.67 17.78 -26.02
C ARG A 15 -10.60 16.68 -24.95
N GLY A 16 -11.65 15.89 -24.78
CA GLY A 16 -11.68 14.79 -23.81
C GLY A 16 -10.71 13.64 -24.16
N ARG A 17 -10.60 13.33 -25.47
CA ARG A 17 -9.73 12.24 -25.94
C ARG A 17 -8.23 12.58 -25.81
N SER A 18 -7.84 13.83 -25.97
CA SER A 18 -6.47 14.27 -25.77
C SER A 18 -6.07 14.24 -24.29
N LEU A 19 -6.96 14.62 -23.37
CA LEU A 19 -6.70 14.62 -21.93
C LEU A 19 -6.44 13.19 -21.38
N TRP A 20 -7.23 12.21 -21.82
CA TRP A 20 -7.01 10.80 -21.44
C TRP A 20 -5.70 10.24 -22.00
N VAL A 21 -5.32 10.59 -23.21
CA VAL A 21 -4.05 10.18 -23.84
C VAL A 21 -2.87 10.78 -23.07
N ASP A 22 -2.94 12.08 -22.77
CA ASP A 22 -1.88 12.76 -22.01
C ASP A 22 -1.75 12.20 -20.58
N PHE A 23 -2.87 11.89 -19.93
CA PHE A 23 -2.90 11.23 -18.65
C PHE A 23 -2.23 9.84 -18.73
N ALA A 24 -2.63 9.01 -19.70
CA ALA A 24 -2.09 7.67 -19.89
C ALA A 24 -0.58 7.68 -20.15
N ILE A 25 -0.11 8.61 -21.00
CA ILE A 25 1.32 8.77 -21.31
C ILE A 25 2.09 9.17 -20.04
N ARG A 26 1.64 10.17 -19.29
CA ARG A 26 2.31 10.59 -18.06
C ARG A 26 2.37 9.47 -17.03
N ARG A 27 1.29 8.71 -16.88
CA ARG A 27 1.25 7.57 -15.94
C ARG A 27 2.12 6.41 -16.39
N ALA A 28 2.13 6.10 -17.70
CA ALA A 28 3.02 5.09 -18.26
C ALA A 28 4.50 5.47 -18.08
N LEU A 29 4.87 6.73 -18.37
CA LEU A 29 6.24 7.20 -18.13
C LEU A 29 6.62 7.17 -16.65
N GLY A 30 5.70 7.57 -15.77
CA GLY A 30 5.90 7.48 -14.32
C GLY A 30 6.10 6.03 -13.86
N LEU A 31 5.28 5.09 -14.34
CA LEU A 31 5.43 3.66 -14.04
C LEU A 31 6.77 3.11 -14.54
N VAL A 32 7.14 3.41 -15.79
CA VAL A 32 8.43 2.99 -16.35
C VAL A 32 9.59 3.56 -15.52
N GLY A 33 9.54 4.86 -15.17
CA GLY A 33 10.56 5.46 -14.31
C GLY A 33 10.65 4.80 -12.94
N THR A 34 9.51 4.46 -12.32
CA THR A 34 9.47 3.72 -11.06
C THR A 34 10.04 2.31 -11.19
N LEU A 35 9.71 1.58 -12.26
CA LEU A 35 10.25 0.24 -12.51
C LEU A 35 11.75 0.28 -12.73
N VAL A 36 12.26 1.23 -13.52
CA VAL A 36 13.70 1.42 -13.71
C VAL A 36 14.39 1.72 -12.38
N ALA A 37 13.83 2.63 -11.58
CA ALA A 37 14.36 2.94 -10.26
C ALA A 37 14.37 1.71 -9.34
N LEU A 38 13.31 0.89 -9.34
CA LEU A 38 13.22 -0.34 -8.55
C LEU A 38 14.28 -1.36 -8.98
N VAL A 39 14.50 -1.55 -10.29
CA VAL A 39 15.53 -2.47 -10.81
C VAL A 39 16.93 -2.00 -10.38
N VAL A 40 17.21 -0.71 -10.51
CA VAL A 40 18.50 -0.14 -10.06
C VAL A 40 18.66 -0.29 -8.55
N LEU A 41 17.64 0.07 -7.78
CA LEU A 41 17.69 -0.02 -6.31
C LEU A 41 17.82 -1.46 -5.82
N SER A 42 17.10 -2.42 -6.41
CA SER A 42 17.18 -3.84 -6.02
C SER A 42 18.58 -4.41 -6.28
N PHE A 43 19.22 -4.01 -7.38
CA PHE A 43 20.60 -4.36 -7.67
C PHE A 43 21.58 -3.71 -6.67
N LEU A 44 21.42 -2.41 -6.42
CA LEU A 44 22.30 -1.66 -5.51
C LEU A 44 22.23 -2.15 -4.06
N ILE A 45 21.03 -2.54 -3.58
CA ILE A 45 20.85 -3.07 -2.21
C ILE A 45 21.79 -4.24 -1.99
N VAL A 46 21.91 -5.15 -2.95
CA VAL A 46 22.77 -6.32 -2.82
C VAL A 46 24.25 -5.92 -2.76
N GLN A 47 24.67 -4.94 -3.55
CA GLN A 47 26.04 -4.43 -3.52
C GLN A 47 26.41 -3.72 -2.19
N LEU A 48 25.39 -3.24 -1.45
CA LEU A 48 25.57 -2.55 -0.17
C LEU A 48 25.57 -3.51 1.04
N ILE A 49 25.05 -4.73 0.88
CA ILE A 49 25.04 -5.72 1.97
C ILE A 49 26.48 -6.22 2.17
N PRO A 50 27.05 -6.07 3.38
CA PRO A 50 28.42 -6.53 3.64
C PRO A 50 28.48 -8.06 3.64
N GLY A 51 29.41 -8.59 2.84
CA GLY A 51 29.68 -10.01 2.70
C GLY A 51 29.85 -10.44 1.24
N ASP A 52 30.54 -11.56 1.05
CA ASP A 52 30.72 -12.17 -0.26
C ASP A 52 29.67 -13.26 -0.47
N PRO A 53 28.81 -13.16 -1.52
CA PRO A 53 27.84 -14.20 -1.83
C PRO A 53 28.45 -15.57 -2.04
N ALA A 54 29.65 -15.64 -2.66
CA ALA A 54 30.34 -16.90 -2.90
C ALA A 54 30.74 -17.58 -1.58
N VAL A 55 31.22 -16.82 -0.60
CA VAL A 55 31.55 -17.34 0.75
C VAL A 55 30.28 -17.81 1.47
N ALA A 56 29.17 -17.05 1.36
CA ALA A 56 27.90 -17.43 2.00
C ALA A 56 27.32 -18.73 1.41
N LEU A 57 27.51 -18.97 0.12
CA LEU A 57 27.05 -20.18 -0.58
C LEU A 57 27.96 -21.38 -0.37
N ALA A 58 29.27 -21.17 -0.42
CA ALA A 58 30.26 -22.23 -0.26
C ALA A 58 30.23 -22.82 1.16
N GLY A 59 29.84 -22.01 2.17
CA GLY A 59 29.79 -22.44 3.57
C GLY A 59 31.09 -22.18 4.30
N ALA A 60 31.06 -22.39 5.65
CA ALA A 60 32.18 -22.05 6.54
C ALA A 60 33.41 -22.94 6.34
N ASP A 61 33.24 -24.14 5.81
CA ASP A 61 34.28 -25.14 5.62
C ASP A 61 34.83 -25.22 4.19
N ALA A 62 34.38 -24.33 3.29
CA ALA A 62 34.79 -24.35 1.90
C ALA A 62 36.23 -23.90 1.72
N SER A 63 36.95 -24.56 0.81
CA SER A 63 38.29 -24.17 0.41
C SER A 63 38.27 -22.85 -0.40
N VAL A 64 39.45 -22.19 -0.43
CA VAL A 64 39.60 -20.94 -1.21
C VAL A 64 39.34 -21.20 -2.68
N ASP A 65 39.75 -22.34 -3.22
CA ASP A 65 39.55 -22.71 -4.63
C ASP A 65 38.07 -22.93 -4.96
N GLU A 66 37.28 -23.50 -4.05
CA GLU A 66 35.82 -23.67 -4.22
C GLU A 66 35.09 -22.34 -4.19
N ILE A 67 35.50 -21.42 -3.31
CA ILE A 67 34.94 -20.07 -3.24
C ILE A 67 35.22 -19.30 -4.54
N GLU A 68 36.47 -19.40 -5.06
CA GLU A 68 36.85 -18.71 -6.30
C GLU A 68 36.14 -19.29 -7.54
N ALA A 69 36.00 -20.61 -7.61
CA ALA A 69 35.21 -21.27 -8.65
C ALA A 69 33.74 -20.81 -8.63
N LEU A 70 33.15 -20.74 -7.44
CA LEU A 70 31.78 -20.27 -7.26
C LEU A 70 31.61 -18.78 -7.57
N ARG A 71 32.60 -17.96 -7.25
CA ARG A 71 32.64 -16.53 -7.60
C ARG A 71 32.62 -16.33 -9.11
N THR A 72 33.39 -17.12 -9.84
CA THR A 72 33.44 -17.11 -11.31
C THR A 72 32.14 -17.64 -11.90
N GLU A 73 31.57 -18.72 -11.37
CA GLU A 73 30.29 -19.29 -11.80
C GLU A 73 29.13 -18.29 -11.65
N LEU A 74 29.11 -17.54 -10.57
CA LEU A 74 28.13 -16.51 -10.29
C LEU A 74 28.40 -15.18 -11.01
N GLY A 75 29.54 -15.05 -11.72
CA GLY A 75 29.93 -13.83 -12.43
C GLY A 75 30.24 -12.65 -11.50
N LEU A 76 30.57 -12.92 -10.24
CA LEU A 76 30.90 -11.90 -9.23
C LEU A 76 32.29 -11.27 -9.43
N ASP A 77 33.12 -11.87 -10.24
CA ASP A 77 34.43 -11.41 -10.71
C ASP A 77 34.29 -10.35 -11.82
N GLN A 78 33.13 -10.24 -12.45
CA GLN A 78 32.88 -9.32 -13.55
C GLN A 78 32.72 -7.88 -13.05
N PRO A 79 33.02 -6.86 -13.91
CA PRO A 79 32.71 -5.49 -13.60
C PRO A 79 31.23 -5.26 -13.24
N VAL A 80 30.93 -4.41 -12.25
CA VAL A 80 29.57 -4.16 -11.74
C VAL A 80 28.56 -3.84 -12.86
N LEU A 81 29.00 -3.13 -13.90
CA LEU A 81 28.14 -2.79 -15.04
C LEU A 81 27.74 -4.01 -15.86
N GLN A 82 28.61 -5.02 -15.98
CA GLN A 82 28.32 -6.28 -16.65
C GLN A 82 27.36 -7.14 -15.80
N GLN A 83 27.58 -7.20 -14.48
CA GLN A 83 26.65 -7.85 -13.55
C GLN A 83 25.25 -7.22 -13.63
N PHE A 84 25.16 -5.88 -13.65
CA PHE A 84 23.90 -5.17 -13.84
C PHE A 84 23.25 -5.50 -15.19
N GLY A 85 24.01 -5.54 -16.27
CA GLY A 85 23.51 -5.91 -17.60
C GLY A 85 22.96 -7.34 -17.64
N ALA A 86 23.65 -8.29 -17.02
CA ALA A 86 23.19 -9.68 -16.90
C ALA A 86 21.90 -9.77 -16.06
N TYR A 87 21.83 -9.04 -14.94
CA TYR A 87 20.63 -8.97 -14.09
C TYR A 87 19.42 -8.42 -14.86
N VAL A 88 19.57 -7.33 -15.59
CA VAL A 88 18.48 -6.75 -16.41
C VAL A 88 18.06 -7.72 -17.52
N ALA A 89 19.00 -8.43 -18.14
CA ALA A 89 18.69 -9.41 -19.18
C ALA A 89 17.90 -10.62 -18.63
N GLN A 90 18.22 -11.10 -17.43
CA GLN A 90 17.46 -12.15 -16.73
C GLN A 90 16.05 -11.67 -16.38
N LEU A 91 15.91 -10.46 -15.82
CA LEU A 91 14.62 -9.88 -15.52
C LEU A 91 13.73 -9.70 -16.76
N ALA A 92 14.31 -9.33 -17.90
CA ALA A 92 13.58 -9.18 -19.15
C ALA A 92 13.01 -10.53 -19.67
N GLN A 93 13.59 -11.65 -19.25
CA GLN A 93 13.11 -13.01 -19.52
C GLN A 93 12.11 -13.51 -18.46
N GLY A 94 11.82 -12.69 -17.43
CA GLY A 94 10.96 -13.08 -16.32
C GLY A 94 11.66 -13.96 -15.27
N ASP A 95 12.98 -14.12 -15.39
CA ASP A 95 13.76 -14.89 -14.43
C ASP A 95 14.23 -14.00 -13.27
N LEU A 96 13.76 -14.32 -12.07
CA LEU A 96 14.16 -13.67 -10.81
C LEU A 96 15.37 -14.34 -10.15
N GLY A 97 15.95 -15.33 -10.82
CA GLY A 97 17.07 -16.12 -10.31
C GLY A 97 16.63 -17.28 -9.40
N THR A 98 17.64 -17.96 -8.87
CA THR A 98 17.48 -19.12 -7.98
C THR A 98 17.99 -18.78 -6.59
N SER A 99 17.21 -19.13 -5.58
CA SER A 99 17.59 -18.97 -4.17
C SER A 99 18.85 -19.76 -3.85
N PHE A 100 19.78 -19.12 -3.20
CA PHE A 100 21.01 -19.74 -2.77
C PHE A 100 20.77 -20.75 -1.64
N GLN A 101 19.90 -20.40 -0.70
CA GLN A 101 19.60 -21.20 0.46
C GLN A 101 18.67 -22.38 0.15
N TYR A 102 17.59 -22.13 -0.61
CA TYR A 102 16.55 -23.14 -0.88
C TYR A 102 16.76 -23.90 -2.18
N ARG A 103 17.68 -23.47 -3.06
CA ARG A 103 17.98 -24.04 -4.38
C ARG A 103 16.72 -24.23 -5.25
N GLN A 104 15.81 -23.30 -5.16
CA GLN A 104 14.57 -23.27 -5.94
C GLN A 104 14.35 -21.87 -6.55
N PRO A 105 13.57 -21.76 -7.65
CA PRO A 105 13.29 -20.47 -8.29
C PRO A 105 12.71 -19.46 -7.29
N VAL A 106 13.22 -18.23 -7.32
CA VAL A 106 12.73 -17.12 -6.46
C VAL A 106 11.25 -16.85 -6.70
N ALA A 107 10.77 -16.99 -7.94
CA ALA A 107 9.36 -16.86 -8.30
C ALA A 107 8.47 -17.78 -7.46
N THR A 108 8.84 -19.06 -7.30
CA THR A 108 8.10 -20.04 -6.48
C THR A 108 8.04 -19.63 -5.00
N ILE A 109 9.16 -19.09 -4.47
CA ILE A 109 9.18 -18.59 -3.08
C ILE A 109 8.24 -17.40 -2.91
N ILE A 110 8.21 -16.50 -3.89
CA ILE A 110 7.31 -15.33 -3.89
C ILE A 110 5.85 -15.78 -4.00
N GLU A 111 5.52 -16.67 -4.92
CA GLU A 111 4.16 -17.20 -5.12
C GLU A 111 3.58 -17.79 -3.83
N ASN A 112 4.40 -18.51 -3.07
CA ASN A 112 3.97 -19.11 -1.80
C ASN A 112 3.79 -18.09 -0.66
N ARG A 113 4.46 -16.93 -0.72
CA ARG A 113 4.45 -15.91 0.34
C ARG A 113 3.52 -14.73 0.05
N LEU A 114 3.38 -14.37 -1.22
CA LEU A 114 2.56 -13.24 -1.67
C LEU A 114 1.11 -13.27 -1.16
N PRO A 115 0.40 -14.41 -1.13
CA PRO A 115 -0.98 -14.45 -0.66
C PRO A 115 -1.15 -13.95 0.78
N PHE A 116 -0.18 -14.19 1.66
CA PHE A 116 -0.24 -13.73 3.06
C PHE A 116 -0.14 -12.21 3.14
N THR A 117 0.86 -11.61 2.49
CA THR A 117 1.04 -10.15 2.44
C THR A 117 -0.16 -9.48 1.75
N ALA A 118 -0.61 -10.03 0.63
CA ALA A 118 -1.77 -9.50 -0.09
C ALA A 118 -3.05 -9.57 0.76
N THR A 119 -3.27 -10.65 1.50
CA THR A 119 -4.44 -10.80 2.37
C THR A 119 -4.47 -9.72 3.46
N ILE A 120 -3.37 -9.53 4.21
CA ILE A 120 -3.36 -8.53 5.28
C ILE A 120 -3.46 -7.10 4.75
N ALA A 121 -2.88 -6.80 3.59
CA ALA A 121 -2.96 -5.48 2.98
C ALA A 121 -4.37 -5.19 2.41
N LEU A 122 -4.92 -6.10 1.60
CA LEU A 122 -6.22 -5.89 0.94
C LEU A 122 -7.39 -5.96 1.92
N VAL A 123 -7.40 -6.94 2.82
CA VAL A 123 -8.43 -7.00 3.87
C VAL A 123 -8.24 -5.85 4.85
N GLY A 124 -6.98 -5.49 5.16
CA GLY A 124 -6.67 -4.35 6.01
C GLY A 124 -7.25 -3.05 5.46
N ILE A 125 -7.01 -2.71 4.18
CA ILE A 125 -7.56 -1.48 3.60
C ILE A 125 -9.09 -1.52 3.49
N ALA A 126 -9.68 -2.69 3.24
CA ALA A 126 -11.14 -2.84 3.26
C ALA A 126 -11.72 -2.55 4.66
N VAL A 127 -11.09 -3.08 5.72
CA VAL A 127 -11.46 -2.80 7.11
C VAL A 127 -11.29 -1.32 7.43
N VAL A 128 -10.18 -0.70 6.99
CA VAL A 128 -9.94 0.74 7.15
C VAL A 128 -11.10 1.55 6.56
N LEU A 129 -11.50 1.27 5.33
CA LEU A 129 -12.58 2.02 4.66
C LEU A 129 -13.93 1.78 5.32
N VAL A 130 -14.27 0.53 5.64
CA VAL A 130 -15.54 0.16 6.28
C VAL A 130 -15.68 0.79 7.68
N VAL A 131 -14.59 0.97 8.40
CA VAL A 131 -14.61 1.57 9.75
C VAL A 131 -14.42 3.09 9.70
N ALA A 132 -13.41 3.58 8.99
CA ALA A 132 -13.03 4.99 9.05
C ALA A 132 -14.07 5.91 8.38
N VAL A 133 -14.68 5.48 7.27
CA VAL A 133 -15.65 6.32 6.55
C VAL A 133 -16.91 6.55 7.39
N PRO A 134 -17.62 5.53 7.91
CA PRO A 134 -18.78 5.74 8.75
C PRO A 134 -18.43 6.48 10.06
N LEU A 135 -17.30 6.14 10.68
CA LEU A 135 -16.84 6.80 11.92
C LEU A 135 -16.57 8.29 11.69
N GLY A 136 -15.80 8.64 10.66
CA GLY A 136 -15.50 10.02 10.31
C GLY A 136 -16.77 10.83 9.97
N MET A 137 -17.67 10.24 9.16
CA MET A 137 -18.97 10.85 8.84
C MET A 137 -19.82 11.08 10.07
N LEU A 138 -19.94 10.10 10.96
CA LEU A 138 -20.73 10.19 12.18
C LEU A 138 -20.22 11.35 13.08
N ILE A 139 -18.92 11.39 13.30
CA ILE A 139 -18.29 12.45 14.11
C ILE A 139 -18.43 13.81 13.41
N GLY A 140 -18.20 13.89 12.09
CA GLY A 140 -18.35 15.11 11.30
C GLY A 140 -19.74 15.72 11.38
N VAL A 141 -20.79 14.88 11.30
CA VAL A 141 -22.19 15.30 11.46
C VAL A 141 -22.47 15.82 12.87
N GLN A 142 -21.98 15.12 13.91
CA GLN A 142 -22.26 15.46 15.30
C GLN A 142 -21.52 16.70 15.80
N THR A 143 -20.35 16.99 15.22
CA THR A 143 -19.47 18.09 15.65
C THR A 143 -19.57 19.34 14.75
N ARG A 144 -20.40 19.29 13.73
CA ARG A 144 -20.62 20.39 12.78
C ARG A 144 -21.02 21.70 13.49
N GLY A 145 -20.49 22.82 13.01
CA GLY A 145 -20.78 24.14 13.52
C GLY A 145 -20.38 24.34 14.98
N GLY A 146 -19.39 23.61 15.47
CA GLY A 146 -18.89 23.70 16.84
C GLY A 146 -19.80 23.04 17.89
N ARG A 147 -20.79 22.25 17.44
CA ARG A 147 -21.62 21.44 18.36
C ARG A 147 -20.76 20.34 18.98
N ARG A 148 -21.05 19.96 20.21
CA ARG A 148 -20.35 18.88 20.94
C ARG A 148 -18.84 18.97 20.86
N ARG A 149 -18.25 20.13 21.14
CA ARG A 149 -16.77 20.34 21.08
C ARG A 149 -15.99 19.30 21.86
N TRP A 150 -16.53 18.82 22.99
CA TRP A 150 -15.89 17.77 23.78
C TRP A 150 -15.69 16.48 22.97
N LEU A 151 -16.68 16.08 22.13
CA LEU A 151 -16.60 14.90 21.28
C LEU A 151 -15.54 15.10 20.18
N ASP A 152 -15.47 16.30 19.63
CA ASP A 152 -14.47 16.68 18.63
C ASP A 152 -13.05 16.58 19.22
N THR A 153 -12.86 17.14 20.42
CA THR A 153 -11.58 17.07 21.13
C THR A 153 -11.23 15.63 21.51
N LEU A 154 -12.17 14.89 22.08
CA LEU A 154 -11.95 13.49 22.45
C LEU A 154 -11.55 12.64 21.24
N PHE A 155 -12.31 12.76 20.13
CA PHE A 155 -12.01 12.05 18.89
C PHE A 155 -10.62 12.41 18.36
N GLY A 156 -10.29 13.71 18.30
CA GLY A 156 -8.97 14.18 17.85
C GLY A 156 -7.84 13.67 18.73
N THR A 157 -8.02 13.69 20.05
CA THR A 157 -7.02 13.21 21.01
C THR A 157 -6.82 11.70 20.90
N VAL A 158 -7.90 10.92 20.90
CA VAL A 158 -7.82 9.44 20.83
C VAL A 158 -7.22 9.00 19.49
N THR A 159 -7.71 9.55 18.38
CA THR A 159 -7.16 9.18 17.05
C THR A 159 -5.73 9.68 16.87
N GLY A 160 -5.38 10.85 17.42
CA GLY A 160 -4.01 11.36 17.41
C GLY A 160 -3.06 10.48 18.23
N PHE A 161 -3.49 10.06 19.42
CA PHE A 161 -2.71 9.15 20.26
C PHE A 161 -2.49 7.80 19.59
N LEU A 162 -3.55 7.16 19.10
CA LEU A 162 -3.45 5.85 18.44
C LEU A 162 -2.61 5.88 17.17
N ASP A 163 -2.68 6.95 16.39
CA ASP A 163 -1.90 7.14 15.17
C ASP A 163 -0.40 7.39 15.45
N SER A 164 -0.09 7.93 16.64
CA SER A 164 1.30 8.15 17.06
C SER A 164 2.02 6.87 17.52
N VAL A 165 1.26 5.80 17.80
CA VAL A 165 1.84 4.51 18.23
C VAL A 165 2.41 3.79 17.02
N PRO A 166 3.72 3.44 17.00
CA PRO A 166 4.30 2.65 15.93
C PRO A 166 3.56 1.32 15.74
N GLY A 167 3.38 0.89 14.48
CA GLY A 167 2.58 -0.30 14.17
C GLY A 167 3.05 -1.58 14.89
N TYR A 168 4.35 -1.78 15.07
CA TYR A 168 4.88 -2.94 15.80
C TYR A 168 4.57 -2.89 17.30
N VAL A 169 4.55 -1.70 17.89
CA VAL A 169 4.14 -1.51 19.29
C VAL A 169 2.65 -1.82 19.44
N MET A 170 1.83 -1.31 18.51
CA MET A 170 0.40 -1.62 18.47
C MET A 170 0.17 -3.12 18.33
N ALA A 171 0.91 -3.80 17.44
CA ALA A 171 0.85 -5.26 17.29
C ALA A 171 1.15 -5.99 18.61
N THR A 172 2.23 -5.59 19.29
CA THR A 172 2.61 -6.18 20.58
C THR A 172 1.55 -5.94 21.65
N ILE A 173 0.99 -4.72 21.74
CA ILE A 173 -0.10 -4.40 22.68
C ILE A 173 -1.31 -5.30 22.43
N LEU A 174 -1.70 -5.48 21.16
CA LEU A 174 -2.83 -6.34 20.79
C LEU A 174 -2.58 -7.81 21.15
N VAL A 175 -1.36 -8.32 20.96
CA VAL A 175 -0.98 -9.67 21.39
C VAL A 175 -1.10 -9.82 22.90
N VAL A 176 -0.59 -8.86 23.68
CA VAL A 176 -0.65 -8.90 25.14
C VAL A 176 -2.11 -8.87 25.63
N LEU A 177 -2.94 -8.03 25.04
CA LEU A 177 -4.34 -7.85 25.45
C LEU A 177 -5.25 -9.02 25.07
N PHE A 178 -5.07 -9.58 23.87
CA PHE A 178 -6.04 -10.52 23.28
C PHE A 178 -5.51 -11.95 23.07
N ALA A 179 -4.21 -12.17 23.22
CA ALA A 179 -3.62 -13.48 22.97
C ALA A 179 -2.98 -14.12 24.21
N LEU A 180 -2.28 -13.32 25.04
CA LEU A 180 -1.53 -13.85 26.20
C LEU A 180 -2.35 -13.93 27.49
N GLY A 181 -3.60 -13.49 27.49
CA GLY A 181 -4.48 -13.58 28.66
C GLY A 181 -4.12 -12.64 29.84
N VAL A 182 -3.16 -11.74 29.64
CA VAL A 182 -2.72 -10.79 30.67
C VAL A 182 -3.72 -9.61 30.81
N GLY A 183 -4.55 -9.40 29.76
CA GLY A 183 -5.44 -8.24 29.71
C GLY A 183 -6.93 -8.58 29.80
N LEU A 184 -7.58 -8.87 28.68
CA LEU A 184 -9.03 -8.93 28.58
C LEU A 184 -9.55 -10.36 28.35
N LEU A 185 -9.09 -11.03 27.32
CA LEU A 185 -9.56 -12.39 26.96
C LEU A 185 -8.53 -13.06 26.00
N PRO A 186 -8.00 -14.25 26.33
CA PRO A 186 -7.13 -15.01 25.42
C PRO A 186 -7.96 -15.73 24.35
N ILE A 187 -8.54 -14.96 23.43
CA ILE A 187 -9.47 -15.50 22.40
C ILE A 187 -8.83 -15.60 21.02
N LEU A 188 -7.66 -14.95 20.82
CA LEU A 188 -6.99 -14.87 19.53
C LEU A 188 -5.59 -15.47 19.60
N PRO A 189 -5.10 -16.11 18.51
CA PRO A 189 -3.75 -16.68 18.49
C PRO A 189 -2.68 -15.57 18.50
N PRO A 190 -1.58 -15.74 19.30
CA PRO A 190 -0.49 -14.76 19.37
C PRO A 190 0.36 -14.70 18.11
N ALA A 191 0.39 -15.79 17.35
CA ALA A 191 1.14 -15.91 16.11
C ALA A 191 0.29 -16.64 15.06
N TYR A 192 0.70 -16.54 13.81
CA TYR A 192 0.03 -17.23 12.72
C TYR A 192 0.01 -18.74 12.96
N ASN A 193 -1.17 -19.33 12.85
CA ASN A 193 -1.40 -20.74 12.90
C ASN A 193 -2.41 -21.12 11.81
N ALA A 194 -1.99 -21.95 10.87
CA ALA A 194 -2.81 -22.37 9.74
C ALA A 194 -4.11 -23.07 10.20
N ARG A 195 -4.10 -23.76 11.36
CA ARG A 195 -5.30 -24.42 11.92
C ARG A 195 -6.36 -23.43 12.41
N ALA A 196 -5.95 -22.20 12.76
CA ALA A 196 -6.87 -21.15 13.20
C ALA A 196 -7.61 -20.48 12.03
N GLY A 197 -7.22 -20.76 10.78
CA GLY A 197 -7.87 -20.22 9.59
C GLY A 197 -7.89 -18.69 9.58
N ALA A 198 -9.05 -18.10 9.29
CA ALA A 198 -9.22 -16.65 9.20
C ALA A 198 -8.97 -15.91 10.53
N VAL A 199 -9.14 -16.57 11.68
CA VAL A 199 -8.92 -15.97 12.99
C VAL A 199 -7.46 -15.58 13.20
N ALA A 200 -6.50 -16.28 12.57
CA ALA A 200 -5.08 -15.97 12.62
C ALA A 200 -4.71 -14.60 12.01
N TYR A 201 -5.58 -14.04 11.16
CA TYR A 201 -5.36 -12.74 10.52
C TYR A 201 -5.96 -11.56 11.28
N VAL A 202 -6.80 -11.79 12.29
CA VAL A 202 -7.54 -10.72 12.99
C VAL A 202 -6.60 -9.74 13.65
N LEU A 203 -5.64 -10.20 14.46
CA LEU A 203 -4.68 -9.31 15.14
C LEU A 203 -3.72 -8.62 14.17
N PRO A 204 -3.11 -9.31 13.18
CA PRO A 204 -2.30 -8.68 12.16
C PRO A 204 -3.03 -7.57 11.39
N ILE A 205 -4.26 -7.84 10.93
CA ILE A 205 -5.07 -6.86 10.22
C ILE A 205 -5.44 -5.68 11.13
N ALA A 206 -5.84 -5.94 12.37
CA ALA A 206 -6.15 -4.87 13.33
C ALA A 206 -4.94 -3.98 13.59
N ALA A 207 -3.75 -4.57 13.84
CA ALA A 207 -2.51 -3.83 14.06
C ALA A 207 -2.15 -2.94 12.87
N LEU A 208 -2.30 -3.46 11.63
CA LEU A 208 -2.02 -2.73 10.41
C LEU A 208 -3.05 -1.65 10.11
N ALA A 209 -4.31 -1.83 10.53
CA ALA A 209 -5.43 -0.96 10.17
C ALA A 209 -5.65 0.21 11.14
N ILE A 210 -5.29 0.10 12.43
CA ILE A 210 -5.62 1.11 13.46
C ILE A 210 -5.11 2.50 13.11
N GLY A 211 -3.83 2.66 12.74
CA GLY A 211 -3.27 3.95 12.33
C GLY A 211 -4.01 4.54 11.11
N PRO A 212 -4.09 3.82 9.99
CA PRO A 212 -4.88 4.23 8.84
C PRO A 212 -6.36 4.57 9.13
N ILE A 213 -7.04 3.83 10.01
CA ILE A 213 -8.41 4.16 10.45
C ILE A 213 -8.41 5.55 11.11
N CYS A 214 -7.46 5.82 11.99
CA CYS A 214 -7.37 7.12 12.66
C CYS A 214 -7.12 8.25 11.65
N THR A 215 -6.21 8.07 10.72
CA THR A 215 -5.87 9.09 9.71
C THR A 215 -7.04 9.34 8.76
N ILE A 216 -7.63 8.30 8.14
CA ILE A 216 -8.75 8.46 7.20
C ILE A 216 -9.99 9.01 7.92
N SER A 217 -10.31 8.55 9.12
CA SER A 217 -11.49 9.04 9.83
C SER A 217 -11.41 10.52 10.19
N ARG A 218 -10.22 11.05 10.51
CA ARG A 218 -10.01 12.50 10.71
C ARG A 218 -10.26 13.30 9.44
N VAL A 219 -9.76 12.81 8.30
CA VAL A 219 -9.97 13.45 7.00
C VAL A 219 -11.45 13.42 6.63
N VAL A 220 -12.08 12.25 6.68
CA VAL A 220 -13.51 12.08 6.38
C VAL A 220 -14.38 12.96 7.30
N ARG A 221 -14.04 13.09 8.59
CA ARG A 221 -14.73 14.00 9.50
C ARG A 221 -14.69 15.44 8.99
N ARG A 222 -13.49 15.92 8.63
CA ARG A 222 -13.30 17.30 8.15
C ARG A 222 -14.06 17.54 6.84
N GLU A 223 -13.89 16.66 5.88
CA GLU A 223 -14.59 16.73 4.59
C GLU A 223 -16.11 16.68 4.76
N THR A 224 -16.61 15.82 5.66
CA THR A 224 -18.05 15.77 5.98
C THR A 224 -18.57 17.12 6.49
N GLN A 225 -17.82 17.82 7.33
CA GLN A 225 -18.21 19.14 7.83
C GLN A 225 -18.29 20.16 6.68
N VAL A 226 -17.30 20.17 5.79
CA VAL A 226 -17.26 21.06 4.61
C VAL A 226 -18.43 20.75 3.67
N VAL A 227 -18.58 19.51 3.24
CA VAL A 227 -19.64 19.11 2.30
C VAL A 227 -21.04 19.41 2.85
N LEU A 228 -21.26 19.28 4.15
CA LEU A 228 -22.54 19.59 4.76
C LEU A 228 -22.88 21.09 4.73
N GLU A 229 -21.94 21.97 4.44
CA GLU A 229 -22.12 23.43 4.31
C GLU A 229 -22.42 23.87 2.87
N GLU A 230 -22.22 22.98 1.91
CA GLU A 230 -22.49 23.24 0.48
C GLU A 230 -23.97 23.51 0.19
N ASP A 231 -24.23 24.40 -0.77
CA ASP A 231 -25.58 24.86 -1.10
C ASP A 231 -26.48 23.74 -1.65
N TYR A 232 -25.92 22.80 -2.43
CA TYR A 232 -26.70 21.66 -2.91
C TYR A 232 -27.17 20.73 -1.78
N VAL A 233 -26.39 20.60 -0.70
CA VAL A 233 -26.80 19.83 0.49
C VAL A 233 -27.86 20.61 1.28
N ARG A 234 -27.75 21.95 1.35
CA ARG A 234 -28.79 22.80 1.95
C ARG A 234 -30.11 22.66 1.22
N THR A 235 -30.07 22.68 -0.12
CA THR A 235 -31.25 22.48 -0.97
C THR A 235 -31.87 21.10 -0.76
N ALA A 236 -31.05 20.05 -0.74
CA ALA A 236 -31.51 18.67 -0.49
C ALA A 236 -32.19 18.51 0.87
N ARG A 237 -31.73 19.24 1.90
CA ARG A 237 -32.42 19.30 3.22
C ARG A 237 -33.79 19.98 3.12
N GLY A 238 -33.91 21.00 2.28
CA GLY A 238 -35.20 21.67 2.04
C GLY A 238 -36.28 20.71 1.48
N TRP A 239 -35.87 19.64 0.79
CA TRP A 239 -36.78 18.59 0.32
C TRP A 239 -37.21 17.60 1.41
N ARG A 240 -36.88 17.87 2.67
CA ARG A 240 -37.21 17.04 3.85
C ARG A 240 -36.72 15.59 3.74
N LEU A 241 -35.61 15.36 3.06
CA LEU A 241 -34.99 14.04 2.99
C LEU A 241 -34.54 13.58 4.38
N GLY A 242 -34.73 12.31 4.70
CA GLY A 242 -34.19 11.70 5.93
C GLY A 242 -32.68 11.77 5.99
N ALA A 243 -32.12 11.65 7.18
CA ALA A 243 -30.67 11.77 7.41
C ALA A 243 -29.88 10.75 6.58
N LEU A 244 -30.27 9.48 6.56
CA LEU A 244 -29.55 8.41 5.87
C LEU A 244 -29.49 8.62 4.34
N PRO A 245 -30.61 8.86 3.63
CA PRO A 245 -30.58 9.20 2.20
C PRO A 245 -29.74 10.45 1.90
N LEU A 246 -29.80 11.48 2.74
CA LEU A 246 -28.99 12.68 2.59
C LEU A 246 -27.50 12.36 2.63
N HIS A 247 -27.05 11.59 3.62
CA HIS A 247 -25.63 11.26 3.79
C HIS A 247 -25.14 10.32 2.69
N LEU A 248 -25.90 9.26 2.34
CA LEU A 248 -25.45 8.28 1.35
C LEU A 248 -25.47 8.81 -0.08
N ARG A 249 -26.45 9.68 -0.43
CA ARG A 249 -26.64 10.12 -1.82
C ARG A 249 -25.96 11.46 -2.15
N TYR A 250 -25.78 12.34 -1.16
CA TYR A 250 -25.27 13.69 -1.37
C TYR A 250 -23.93 13.96 -0.69
N VAL A 251 -23.64 13.33 0.46
CA VAL A 251 -22.39 13.55 1.18
C VAL A 251 -21.34 12.52 0.79
N LEU A 252 -21.65 11.24 0.91
CA LEU A 252 -20.69 10.15 0.66
C LEU A 252 -20.02 10.19 -0.72
N PRO A 253 -20.70 10.43 -1.86
CA PRO A 253 -20.04 10.46 -3.16
C PRO A 253 -18.95 11.54 -3.25
N ASN A 254 -19.15 12.69 -2.60
CA ASN A 254 -18.16 13.77 -2.58
C ASN A 254 -16.95 13.46 -1.69
N LEU A 255 -17.15 12.66 -0.63
CA LEU A 255 -16.06 12.20 0.23
C LEU A 255 -15.21 11.13 -0.45
N LEU A 256 -15.78 10.34 -1.37
CA LEU A 256 -15.10 9.20 -1.98
C LEU A 256 -13.85 9.63 -2.77
N THR A 257 -13.85 10.74 -3.46
CA THR A 257 -12.70 11.21 -4.24
C THR A 257 -11.47 11.38 -3.34
N THR A 258 -11.58 12.21 -2.30
CA THR A 258 -10.49 12.45 -1.33
C THR A 258 -10.12 11.17 -0.58
N THR A 259 -11.13 10.40 -0.15
CA THR A 259 -10.92 9.16 0.63
C THR A 259 -10.20 8.11 -0.19
N LEU A 260 -10.58 7.88 -1.45
CA LEU A 260 -9.93 6.90 -2.34
C LEU A 260 -8.50 7.30 -2.68
N THR A 261 -8.25 8.60 -2.93
CA THR A 261 -6.87 9.10 -3.14
C THR A 261 -5.97 8.77 -1.97
N LEU A 262 -6.40 9.10 -0.75
CA LEU A 262 -5.66 8.80 0.46
C LEU A 262 -5.53 7.30 0.70
N SER A 263 -6.58 6.52 0.41
CA SER A 263 -6.57 5.07 0.60
C SER A 263 -5.55 4.37 -0.29
N GLY A 264 -5.34 4.86 -1.52
CA GLY A 264 -4.31 4.34 -2.40
C GLY A 264 -2.91 4.58 -1.87
N LEU A 265 -2.63 5.80 -1.41
CA LEU A 265 -1.36 6.14 -0.78
C LEU A 265 -1.11 5.30 0.49
N ILE A 266 -2.15 5.17 1.33
CA ILE A 266 -2.10 4.38 2.55
C ILE A 266 -1.91 2.89 2.25
N LEU A 267 -2.58 2.32 1.24
CA LEU A 267 -2.41 0.93 0.85
C LEU A 267 -0.97 0.63 0.44
N SER A 268 -0.31 1.53 -0.31
CA SER A 268 1.11 1.42 -0.63
C SER A 268 1.99 1.46 0.63
N GLY A 269 1.67 2.34 1.58
CA GLY A 269 2.34 2.38 2.88
C GLY A 269 2.10 1.12 3.72
N MET A 270 0.89 0.54 3.66
CA MET A 270 0.54 -0.71 4.35
C MET A 270 1.36 -1.91 3.84
N LEU A 271 1.71 -1.96 2.54
CA LEU A 271 2.59 -2.99 2.00
C LEU A 271 3.98 -2.94 2.67
N GLY A 272 4.53 -1.74 2.87
CA GLY A 272 5.77 -1.56 3.64
C GLY A 272 5.61 -1.89 5.14
N GLY A 273 4.51 -1.44 5.74
CA GLY A 273 4.18 -1.73 7.14
C GLY A 273 3.92 -3.22 7.42
N ALA A 274 3.40 -3.93 6.43
CA ALA A 274 3.15 -5.38 6.52
C ALA A 274 4.41 -6.17 6.86
N LEU A 275 5.58 -5.77 6.35
CA LEU A 275 6.88 -6.38 6.65
C LEU A 275 7.09 -6.61 8.16
N ILE A 276 6.85 -5.56 8.93
CA ILE A 276 7.08 -5.58 10.38
C ILE A 276 5.96 -6.35 11.08
N ILE A 277 4.73 -6.15 10.67
CA ILE A 277 3.56 -6.85 11.24
C ILE A 277 3.66 -8.37 11.01
N GLU A 278 4.05 -8.79 9.81
CA GLU A 278 4.29 -10.21 9.51
C GLU A 278 5.32 -10.84 10.45
N SER A 279 6.39 -10.10 10.78
CA SER A 279 7.43 -10.59 11.68
C SER A 279 6.92 -10.76 13.11
N VAL A 280 6.12 -9.82 13.62
CA VAL A 280 5.55 -9.90 14.98
C VAL A 280 4.62 -11.09 15.12
N PHE A 281 3.80 -11.37 14.08
CA PHE A 281 2.81 -12.46 14.10
C PHE A 281 3.31 -13.75 13.44
N ALA A 282 4.59 -13.82 13.07
CA ALA A 282 5.20 -14.98 12.37
C ALA A 282 4.41 -15.41 11.12
N LEU A 283 3.81 -14.45 10.39
CA LEU A 283 3.14 -14.72 9.13
C LEU A 283 4.19 -15.06 8.05
N PRO A 284 4.00 -16.12 7.27
CA PRO A 284 4.95 -16.51 6.23
C PRO A 284 4.79 -15.69 4.94
N GLY A 285 4.75 -14.35 5.07
CA GLY A 285 4.59 -13.41 3.97
C GLY A 285 5.92 -13.00 3.32
N LEU A 286 5.85 -12.02 2.40
CA LEU A 286 7.02 -11.47 1.70
C LEU A 286 7.94 -10.74 2.67
N GLY A 287 7.38 -10.05 3.67
CA GLY A 287 8.16 -9.30 4.66
C GLY A 287 9.07 -10.18 5.50
N THR A 288 8.50 -11.21 6.11
CA THR A 288 9.30 -12.21 6.85
C THR A 288 10.28 -12.93 5.93
N GLY A 289 9.91 -13.13 4.65
CA GLY A 289 10.78 -13.68 3.62
C GLY A 289 12.01 -12.81 3.37
N ILE A 290 11.84 -11.49 3.23
CA ILE A 290 12.94 -10.54 3.03
C ILE A 290 13.86 -10.53 4.25
N ILE A 291 13.31 -10.43 5.47
CA ILE A 291 14.10 -10.40 6.69
C ILE A 291 14.96 -11.68 6.80
N LYS A 292 14.33 -12.84 6.54
CA LYS A 292 15.04 -14.11 6.56
C LYS A 292 16.13 -14.18 5.49
N ALA A 293 15.81 -13.77 4.25
CA ALA A 293 16.78 -13.75 3.16
C ALA A 293 17.98 -12.82 3.45
N ILE A 294 17.77 -11.68 4.14
CA ILE A 294 18.86 -10.80 4.59
C ILE A 294 19.76 -11.51 5.61
N LEU A 295 19.17 -12.19 6.58
CA LEU A 295 19.93 -12.94 7.61
C LEU A 295 20.71 -14.11 7.00
N ASP A 296 20.10 -14.80 6.05
CA ASP A 296 20.67 -15.96 5.33
C ASP A 296 21.59 -15.53 4.16
N ARG A 297 21.70 -14.23 3.88
CA ARG A 297 22.44 -13.64 2.74
C ARG A 297 22.02 -14.21 1.38
N ASP A 298 20.72 -14.51 1.22
CA ASP A 298 20.16 -15.02 -0.02
C ASP A 298 19.80 -13.86 -0.97
N PHE A 299 20.82 -13.36 -1.68
CA PHE A 299 20.74 -12.15 -2.48
C PHE A 299 19.67 -12.21 -3.59
N PRO A 300 19.53 -13.31 -4.37
CA PRO A 300 18.46 -13.39 -5.38
C PRO A 300 17.06 -13.25 -4.78
N VAL A 301 16.82 -13.83 -3.60
CA VAL A 301 15.54 -13.74 -2.91
C VAL A 301 15.28 -12.31 -2.42
N ILE A 302 16.31 -11.61 -1.89
CA ILE A 302 16.19 -10.20 -1.48
C ILE A 302 15.80 -9.34 -2.70
N GLN A 303 16.55 -9.45 -3.80
CA GLN A 303 16.30 -8.69 -5.04
C GLN A 303 14.90 -8.94 -5.58
N GLY A 304 14.54 -10.22 -5.75
CA GLY A 304 13.25 -10.60 -6.31
C GLY A 304 12.08 -10.13 -5.46
N MET A 305 12.14 -10.31 -4.13
CA MET A 305 11.05 -9.88 -3.23
C MET A 305 10.91 -8.36 -3.15
N VAL A 306 12.02 -7.61 -3.07
CA VAL A 306 12.00 -6.14 -3.07
C VAL A 306 11.44 -5.60 -4.38
N LEU A 307 11.87 -6.16 -5.51
CA LEU A 307 11.38 -5.79 -6.85
C LEU A 307 9.87 -6.05 -6.95
N VAL A 308 9.40 -7.23 -6.55
CA VAL A 308 7.98 -7.60 -6.64
C VAL A 308 7.12 -6.76 -5.70
N LEU A 309 7.54 -6.51 -4.46
CA LEU A 309 6.82 -5.61 -3.55
C LEU A 309 6.73 -4.19 -4.09
N GLY A 310 7.85 -3.65 -4.61
CA GLY A 310 7.87 -2.33 -5.21
C GLY A 310 6.98 -2.26 -6.46
N MET A 311 6.97 -3.30 -7.30
CA MET A 311 6.10 -3.40 -8.47
C MET A 311 4.62 -3.46 -8.07
N ILE A 312 4.26 -4.23 -7.04
CA ILE A 312 2.88 -4.28 -6.52
C ILE A 312 2.47 -2.90 -6.01
N ALA A 313 3.31 -2.21 -5.25
CA ALA A 313 3.04 -0.87 -4.77
C ALA A 313 2.83 0.13 -5.93
N ALA A 314 3.66 0.06 -6.97
CA ALA A 314 3.53 0.89 -8.17
C ALA A 314 2.24 0.59 -8.95
N LEU A 315 1.85 -0.69 -9.08
CA LEU A 315 0.60 -1.10 -9.71
C LEU A 315 -0.62 -0.66 -8.90
N VAL A 316 -0.58 -0.77 -7.58
CA VAL A 316 -1.65 -0.28 -6.70
C VAL A 316 -1.85 1.22 -6.89
N ASN A 317 -0.77 2.01 -6.88
CA ASN A 317 -0.84 3.44 -7.13
C ASN A 317 -1.42 3.75 -8.51
N LEU A 318 -0.99 3.05 -9.56
CA LEU A 318 -1.54 3.20 -10.90
C LEU A 318 -3.05 2.89 -10.95
N LEU A 319 -3.48 1.79 -10.32
CA LEU A 319 -4.90 1.41 -10.26
C LEU A 319 -5.75 2.47 -9.56
N VAL A 320 -5.24 3.05 -8.47
CA VAL A 320 -5.90 4.14 -7.74
C VAL A 320 -5.99 5.39 -8.61
N ASP A 321 -4.91 5.76 -9.30
CA ASP A 321 -4.90 6.91 -10.20
C ASP A 321 -5.90 6.75 -11.35
N VAL A 322 -5.99 5.55 -11.94
CA VAL A 322 -6.97 5.22 -12.98
C VAL A 322 -8.39 5.28 -12.43
N ALA A 323 -8.64 4.69 -11.24
CA ALA A 323 -9.95 4.73 -10.60
C ALA A 323 -10.40 6.17 -10.32
N LEU A 324 -9.49 7.03 -9.85
CA LEU A 324 -9.76 8.46 -9.63
C LEU A 324 -10.07 9.19 -10.94
N GLY A 325 -9.30 8.93 -12.00
CA GLY A 325 -9.56 9.51 -13.31
C GLY A 325 -10.92 9.12 -13.90
N LEU A 326 -11.43 7.92 -13.56
CA LEU A 326 -12.75 7.46 -13.96
C LEU A 326 -13.88 8.10 -13.14
N ILE A 327 -13.65 8.35 -11.85
CA ILE A 327 -14.64 8.94 -10.93
C ILE A 327 -14.73 10.45 -11.13
N ASP A 328 -13.60 11.13 -11.26
CA ASP A 328 -13.53 12.58 -11.44
C ASP A 328 -12.64 12.96 -12.61
N ALA A 329 -13.28 13.22 -13.75
CA ALA A 329 -12.59 13.66 -14.98
C ALA A 329 -11.82 14.99 -14.82
N ARG A 330 -12.06 15.78 -13.76
CA ARG A 330 -11.31 17.01 -13.45
C ARG A 330 -9.88 16.71 -13.02
N THR A 331 -9.63 15.53 -12.49
CA THR A 331 -8.29 15.08 -12.09
C THR A 331 -7.39 14.77 -13.30
N LEU A 332 -7.96 14.59 -14.49
CA LEU A 332 -7.24 14.33 -15.74
C LEU A 332 -6.49 15.54 -16.28
N GLY A 333 -7.03 16.75 -16.05
CA GLY A 333 -6.38 17.99 -16.41
C GLY A 333 -5.52 18.49 -15.26
N GLY A 334 -4.26 18.05 -15.18
CA GLY A 334 -3.34 18.46 -14.12
C GLY A 334 -3.50 19.97 -13.79
N ARG A 335 -3.55 20.29 -12.48
CA ARG A 335 -3.57 21.67 -11.99
C ARG A 335 -2.41 22.45 -12.66
N HIS A 336 -2.76 23.23 -13.65
CA HIS A 336 -2.01 24.40 -14.04
C HIS A 336 -2.72 25.57 -13.36
N ASP A 337 -2.28 25.91 -12.16
CA ASP A 337 -2.31 27.24 -11.55
C ASP A 337 -1.17 27.31 -10.53
#